data_71580a275102e586fbcad581905f1b11
#
_entry.id   71580a275102e586fbcad581905f1b11
#
_cell.length_a   1.000
_cell.length_b   1.000
_cell.length_c   1.000
_cell.angle_alpha   90.00
_cell.angle_beta   90.00
_cell.angle_gamma   90.00
#
_symmetry.space_group_name_H-M   'P 1'
#
loop_
_entity.id
_entity.type
_entity.pdbx_description
1 polymer ?
#
loop_
_entity_poly.entity_id
_entity_poly.type
_entity_poly.pdbx_seq_one_letter_code
_entity_poly.pdbx_strand_id
1 'polypeptide(L)'
;MNVSSWTFVQVFLIAASGVLLLTPLAIRVGKRLNLVAIPDGRRKHIGHIVRIGGLGLYPAFLAATIATLGVSRNDPLELTRLAGVLLSLGLVWVLGLLDDRFELPAWTQTLGLVAASFVAIAFKVFIERFNEPFTDQQLVVDWYLMVPITVVWLMGMAGTVNLLDGLDGLATGVVGISSLVLFIHMLRLQQYTVSLLPLALLGCCIGFLVFNFNPARIFLGGGAHMLGFALGAVSIVAGAKVASALLVLWVPIIDVAWQIYRRWRSGKSPAMGDRGHLHFRLQDMGWPQRRIVLLYYGITALLGSIALLVSSALLKFGILVVIGLVVMALLAFLTQRSQS
;
A
#
# COMPACT_ATOMS: atom_id res chain seq x y z
N MET A 1 4.55 15.63 -24.88
CA MET A 1 3.43 14.94 -25.54
C MET A 1 2.30 14.84 -24.57
N ASN A 2 1.10 15.26 -24.95
CA ASN A 2 -0.04 15.26 -24.03
C ASN A 2 -0.72 13.91 -24.09
N VAL A 3 -0.78 13.21 -22.95
CA VAL A 3 -1.68 12.07 -22.78
C VAL A 3 -3.11 12.58 -22.94
N SER A 4 -3.91 11.94 -23.78
CA SER A 4 -5.31 12.32 -24.00
C SER A 4 -6.09 12.22 -22.70
N SER A 5 -6.99 13.16 -22.43
CA SER A 5 -7.92 13.06 -21.28
C SER A 5 -8.72 11.76 -21.33
N TRP A 6 -8.98 11.24 -22.52
CA TRP A 6 -9.65 9.96 -22.72
C TRP A 6 -8.81 8.78 -22.20
N THR A 7 -7.48 8.83 -22.33
CA THR A 7 -6.59 7.79 -21.81
C THR A 7 -6.70 7.65 -20.28
N PHE A 8 -6.80 8.77 -19.56
CA PHE A 8 -7.00 8.73 -18.10
C PHE A 8 -8.32 8.05 -17.75
N VAL A 9 -9.40 8.40 -18.45
CA VAL A 9 -10.72 7.78 -18.24
C VAL A 9 -10.68 6.29 -18.54
N GLN A 10 -10.07 5.90 -19.66
CA GLN A 10 -9.94 4.48 -20.04
C GLN A 10 -9.17 3.67 -19.00
N VAL A 11 -8.00 4.13 -18.56
CA VAL A 11 -7.18 3.43 -17.57
C VAL A 11 -7.94 3.23 -16.25
N PHE A 12 -8.58 4.30 -15.76
CA PHE A 12 -9.39 4.22 -14.55
C PHE A 12 -10.56 3.24 -14.70
N LEU A 13 -11.31 3.33 -15.80
CA LEU A 13 -12.47 2.47 -16.04
C LEU A 13 -12.07 1.01 -16.25
N ILE A 14 -10.98 0.71 -16.97
CA ILE A 14 -10.48 -0.66 -17.15
C ILE A 14 -10.11 -1.25 -15.79
N ALA A 15 -9.37 -0.51 -14.96
CA ALA A 15 -8.98 -0.96 -13.63
C ALA A 15 -10.20 -1.20 -12.73
N ALA A 16 -11.10 -0.22 -12.62
CA ALA A 16 -12.26 -0.30 -11.75
C ALA A 16 -13.26 -1.38 -12.21
N SER A 17 -13.62 -1.41 -13.49
CA SER A 17 -14.52 -2.43 -14.05
C SER A 17 -13.90 -3.82 -14.02
N GLY A 18 -12.59 -3.95 -14.28
CA GLY A 18 -11.88 -5.22 -14.15
C GLY A 18 -12.03 -5.81 -12.76
N VAL A 19 -11.80 -5.02 -11.71
CA VAL A 19 -11.99 -5.48 -10.32
C VAL A 19 -13.48 -5.77 -10.02
N LEU A 20 -14.40 -4.92 -10.47
CA LEU A 20 -15.84 -5.14 -10.29
C LEU A 20 -16.31 -6.46 -10.90
N LEU A 21 -15.77 -6.85 -12.05
CA LEU A 21 -16.09 -8.10 -12.74
C LEU A 21 -15.37 -9.33 -12.14
N LEU A 22 -14.10 -9.18 -11.75
CA LEU A 22 -13.29 -10.29 -11.24
C LEU A 22 -13.56 -10.60 -9.76
N THR A 23 -13.97 -9.63 -8.95
CA THR A 23 -14.24 -9.87 -7.52
C THR A 23 -15.39 -10.86 -7.27
N PRO A 24 -16.54 -10.80 -7.94
CA PRO A 24 -17.58 -11.85 -7.81
C PRO A 24 -17.07 -13.24 -8.22
N LEU A 25 -16.18 -13.34 -9.21
CA LEU A 25 -15.54 -14.59 -9.58
C LEU A 25 -14.62 -15.08 -8.46
N ALA A 26 -13.79 -14.19 -7.89
CA ALA A 26 -12.94 -14.50 -6.73
C ALA A 26 -13.77 -15.02 -5.55
N ILE A 27 -14.92 -14.39 -5.25
CA ILE A 27 -15.83 -14.87 -4.20
C ILE A 27 -16.34 -16.29 -4.50
N ARG A 28 -16.73 -16.59 -5.76
CA ARG A 28 -17.20 -17.93 -6.15
C ARG A 28 -16.09 -18.97 -6.03
N VAL A 29 -14.89 -18.64 -6.52
CA VAL A 29 -13.70 -19.52 -6.44
C VAL A 29 -13.32 -19.77 -4.99
N GLY A 30 -13.24 -18.71 -4.16
CA GLY A 30 -12.90 -18.82 -2.76
C GLY A 30 -13.87 -19.69 -1.96
N LYS A 31 -15.18 -19.59 -2.24
CA LYS A 31 -16.18 -20.47 -1.64
C LYS A 31 -16.01 -21.93 -2.07
N ARG A 32 -15.76 -22.18 -3.37
CA ARG A 32 -15.56 -23.54 -3.90
C ARG A 32 -14.30 -24.21 -3.32
N LEU A 33 -13.23 -23.44 -3.14
CA LEU A 33 -11.95 -23.91 -2.60
C LEU A 33 -11.87 -23.85 -1.07
N ASN A 34 -12.96 -23.44 -0.40
CA ASN A 34 -13.04 -23.25 1.04
C ASN A 34 -11.95 -22.29 1.60
N LEU A 35 -11.58 -21.26 0.81
CA LEU A 35 -10.62 -20.22 1.19
C LEU A 35 -11.36 -19.10 1.93
N VAL A 36 -11.80 -19.39 3.15
CA VAL A 36 -12.60 -18.48 3.96
C VAL A 36 -11.87 -18.17 5.27
N ALA A 37 -11.98 -16.93 5.70
CA ALA A 37 -11.51 -16.54 7.02
C ALA A 37 -12.49 -17.08 8.08
N ILE A 38 -11.94 -17.80 9.05
CA ILE A 38 -12.69 -18.26 10.22
C ILE A 38 -12.53 -17.19 11.30
N PRO A 39 -13.62 -16.79 12.00
CA PRO A 39 -13.51 -15.90 13.14
C PRO A 39 -12.56 -16.48 14.20
N ASP A 40 -11.55 -15.73 14.54
CA ASP A 40 -10.61 -16.05 15.61
C ASP A 40 -10.55 -14.90 16.64
N GLY A 41 -9.79 -15.07 17.73
CA GLY A 41 -9.63 -14.04 18.76
C GLY A 41 -9.12 -12.67 18.23
N ARG A 42 -8.49 -12.65 17.05
CA ARG A 42 -7.99 -11.45 16.39
C ARG A 42 -9.05 -10.82 15.47
N ARG A 43 -9.83 -11.62 14.75
CA ARG A 43 -10.81 -11.18 13.75
C ARG A 43 -12.24 -11.37 14.28
N LYS A 44 -12.91 -10.26 14.58
CA LYS A 44 -14.29 -10.21 15.07
C LYS A 44 -15.25 -9.94 13.89
N HIS A 45 -15.45 -10.93 13.00
CA HIS A 45 -16.47 -10.85 11.94
C HIS A 45 -17.52 -11.95 12.12
N ILE A 46 -18.72 -11.75 11.57
CA ILE A 46 -19.80 -12.73 11.56
C ILE A 46 -19.80 -13.46 10.23
N GLY A 47 -19.75 -14.79 10.27
CA GLY A 47 -19.83 -15.65 9.09
C GLY A 47 -18.48 -15.96 8.42
N HIS A 48 -18.55 -16.74 7.33
CA HIS A 48 -17.40 -17.19 6.54
C HIS A 48 -17.17 -16.21 5.39
N ILE A 49 -16.19 -15.32 5.52
CA ILE A 49 -15.85 -14.35 4.48
C ILE A 49 -14.67 -14.85 3.68
N VAL A 50 -14.78 -14.85 2.34
CA VAL A 50 -13.71 -15.26 1.42
C VAL A 50 -12.48 -14.37 1.57
N ARG A 51 -11.26 -14.97 1.55
CA ARG A 51 -9.99 -14.29 1.83
C ARG A 51 -9.02 -14.35 0.65
N ILE A 52 -9.48 -14.17 -0.58
CA ILE A 52 -8.65 -14.13 -1.79
C ILE A 52 -8.92 -12.90 -2.66
N GLY A 53 -9.12 -11.75 -2.04
CA GLY A 53 -9.42 -10.50 -2.78
C GLY A 53 -8.32 -10.12 -3.78
N GLY A 54 -7.08 -10.47 -3.49
CA GLY A 54 -5.96 -10.27 -4.40
C GLY A 54 -6.13 -10.92 -5.78
N LEU A 55 -6.95 -11.97 -5.91
CA LEU A 55 -7.15 -12.69 -7.18
C LEU A 55 -7.60 -11.77 -8.32
N GLY A 56 -8.48 -10.80 -8.05
CA GLY A 56 -8.99 -9.87 -9.06
C GLY A 56 -8.19 -8.59 -9.23
N LEU A 57 -7.41 -8.20 -8.21
CA LEU A 57 -6.72 -6.91 -8.18
C LEU A 57 -5.57 -6.83 -9.19
N TYR A 58 -4.66 -7.82 -9.18
CA TYR A 58 -3.51 -7.80 -10.08
C TYR A 58 -3.90 -7.91 -11.56
N PRO A 59 -4.77 -8.83 -12.00
CA PRO A 59 -5.17 -8.91 -13.39
C PRO A 59 -5.84 -7.62 -13.90
N ALA A 60 -6.64 -6.96 -13.07
CA ALA A 60 -7.26 -5.69 -13.44
C ALA A 60 -6.22 -4.56 -13.56
N PHE A 61 -5.28 -4.48 -12.63
CA PHE A 61 -4.16 -3.53 -12.69
C PHE A 61 -3.29 -3.78 -13.91
N LEU A 62 -2.96 -5.05 -14.20
CA LEU A 62 -2.19 -5.48 -15.38
C LEU A 62 -2.89 -5.05 -16.68
N ALA A 63 -4.19 -5.35 -16.83
CA ALA A 63 -4.98 -4.98 -18.01
C ALA A 63 -5.00 -3.46 -18.22
N ALA A 64 -5.26 -2.69 -17.16
CA ALA A 64 -5.26 -1.23 -17.22
C ALA A 64 -3.89 -0.67 -17.63
N THR A 65 -2.80 -1.28 -17.11
CA THR A 65 -1.43 -0.86 -17.42
C THR A 65 -1.03 -1.24 -18.85
N ILE A 66 -1.37 -2.43 -19.32
CA ILE A 66 -1.14 -2.88 -20.72
C ILE A 66 -1.86 -1.95 -21.70
N ALA A 67 -3.06 -1.49 -21.40
CA ALA A 67 -3.80 -0.55 -22.24
C ALA A 67 -3.04 0.77 -22.45
N THR A 68 -2.04 1.09 -21.63
CA THR A 68 -1.20 2.28 -21.78
C THR A 68 0.03 2.08 -22.69
N LEU A 69 0.30 0.86 -23.18
CA LEU A 69 1.52 0.58 -23.96
C LEU A 69 1.58 1.35 -25.28
N GLY A 70 0.44 1.70 -25.87
CA GLY A 70 0.37 2.53 -27.08
C GLY A 70 0.59 4.03 -26.85
N VAL A 71 0.73 4.48 -25.59
CA VAL A 71 0.97 5.89 -25.27
C VAL A 71 2.45 6.19 -25.44
N SER A 72 2.77 7.24 -26.21
CA SER A 72 4.16 7.69 -26.41
C SER A 72 4.76 8.23 -25.11
N ARG A 73 5.96 7.78 -24.80
CA ARG A 73 6.70 8.10 -23.58
C ARG A 73 7.96 8.90 -23.90
N ASN A 74 8.30 9.86 -23.04
CA ASN A 74 9.50 10.68 -23.23
C ASN A 74 10.75 10.03 -22.60
N ASP A 75 10.58 9.25 -21.53
CA ASP A 75 11.68 8.54 -20.89
C ASP A 75 11.85 7.14 -21.52
N PRO A 76 13.00 6.84 -22.15
CA PRO A 76 13.25 5.54 -22.78
C PRO A 76 13.25 4.37 -21.75
N LEU A 77 13.48 4.65 -20.46
CA LEU A 77 13.46 3.64 -19.40
C LEU A 77 12.08 3.41 -18.81
N GLU A 78 11.07 4.21 -19.17
CA GLU A 78 9.74 4.11 -18.59
C GLU A 78 9.10 2.74 -18.84
N LEU A 79 9.23 2.19 -20.06
CA LEU A 79 8.73 0.85 -20.38
C LEU A 79 9.46 -0.24 -19.59
N THR A 80 10.77 -0.10 -19.38
CA THR A 80 11.56 -1.01 -18.57
C THR A 80 11.07 -0.98 -17.12
N ARG A 81 10.88 0.21 -16.55
CA ARG A 81 10.33 0.36 -15.18
C ARG A 81 8.91 -0.20 -15.07
N LEU A 82 8.09 0.03 -16.10
CA LEU A 82 6.74 -0.52 -16.17
C LEU A 82 6.75 -2.05 -16.11
N ALA A 83 7.61 -2.69 -16.93
CA ALA A 83 7.80 -4.13 -16.89
C ALA A 83 8.28 -4.60 -15.51
N GLY A 84 9.20 -3.86 -14.88
CA GLY A 84 9.67 -4.12 -13.51
C GLY A 84 8.55 -4.10 -12.47
N VAL A 85 7.70 -3.08 -12.53
CA VAL A 85 6.51 -2.98 -11.65
C VAL A 85 5.60 -4.18 -11.88
N LEU A 86 5.25 -4.50 -13.12
CA LEU A 86 4.34 -5.59 -13.41
C LEU A 86 4.90 -6.96 -13.02
N LEU A 87 6.15 -7.27 -13.36
CA LEU A 87 6.76 -8.55 -13.05
C LEU A 87 6.93 -8.75 -11.54
N SER A 88 7.46 -7.75 -10.84
CA SER A 88 7.63 -7.83 -9.38
C SER A 88 6.28 -7.93 -8.65
N LEU A 89 5.28 -7.17 -9.12
CA LEU A 89 3.92 -7.26 -8.58
C LEU A 89 3.27 -8.62 -8.85
N GLY A 90 3.52 -9.20 -10.02
CA GLY A 90 3.07 -10.55 -10.36
C GLY A 90 3.62 -11.61 -9.41
N LEU A 91 4.91 -11.50 -9.03
CA LEU A 91 5.51 -12.38 -8.02
C LEU A 91 4.86 -12.20 -6.65
N VAL A 92 4.65 -10.95 -6.20
CA VAL A 92 3.96 -10.69 -4.92
C VAL A 92 2.51 -11.19 -4.95
N TRP A 93 1.83 -11.06 -6.08
CA TRP A 93 0.48 -11.57 -6.27
C TRP A 93 0.42 -13.10 -6.17
N VAL A 94 1.31 -13.82 -6.87
CA VAL A 94 1.40 -15.29 -6.77
C VAL A 94 1.72 -15.72 -5.35
N LEU A 95 2.70 -15.06 -4.70
CA LEU A 95 3.04 -15.31 -3.30
C LEU A 95 1.83 -15.12 -2.38
N GLY A 96 1.05 -14.05 -2.60
CA GLY A 96 -0.16 -13.77 -1.83
C GLY A 96 -1.25 -14.83 -2.01
N LEU A 97 -1.45 -15.34 -3.23
CA LEU A 97 -2.39 -16.43 -3.49
C LEU A 97 -1.95 -17.76 -2.86
N LEU A 98 -0.64 -18.04 -2.88
CA LEU A 98 -0.07 -19.21 -2.20
C LEU A 98 -0.24 -19.09 -0.68
N ASP A 99 -0.03 -17.90 -0.12
CA ASP A 99 -0.25 -17.63 1.31
C ASP A 99 -1.73 -17.82 1.70
N ASP A 100 -2.66 -17.29 0.90
CA ASP A 100 -4.10 -17.47 1.13
C ASP A 100 -4.52 -18.95 1.11
N ARG A 101 -3.79 -19.81 0.38
CA ARG A 101 -4.10 -21.25 0.25
C ARG A 101 -3.38 -22.11 1.27
N PHE A 102 -2.09 -21.82 1.56
CA PHE A 102 -1.18 -22.70 2.30
C PHE A 102 -0.74 -22.13 3.64
N GLU A 103 -1.13 -20.89 3.98
CA GLU A 103 -0.74 -20.18 5.20
C GLU A 103 0.78 -20.19 5.40
N LEU A 104 1.49 -19.57 4.44
CA LEU A 104 2.95 -19.60 4.39
C LEU A 104 3.58 -19.00 5.65
N PRO A 105 4.67 -19.59 6.16
CA PRO A 105 5.39 -19.01 7.28
C PRO A 105 5.97 -17.63 6.92
N ALA A 106 6.12 -16.75 7.92
CA ALA A 106 6.54 -15.36 7.72
C ALA A 106 7.90 -15.23 6.98
N TRP A 107 8.84 -16.16 7.18
CA TRP A 107 10.12 -16.14 6.49
C TRP A 107 10.00 -16.36 4.98
N THR A 108 9.06 -17.24 4.53
CA THR A 108 8.78 -17.47 3.11
C THR A 108 8.20 -16.23 2.45
N GLN A 109 7.24 -15.57 3.14
CA GLN A 109 6.67 -14.30 2.68
C GLN A 109 7.76 -13.22 2.56
N THR A 110 8.64 -13.12 3.57
CA THR A 110 9.78 -12.20 3.56
C THR A 110 10.71 -12.46 2.38
N LEU A 111 11.13 -13.71 2.16
CA LEU A 111 11.99 -14.08 1.04
C LEU A 111 11.33 -13.78 -0.32
N GLY A 112 10.04 -14.04 -0.45
CA GLY A 112 9.29 -13.72 -1.66
C GLY A 112 9.23 -12.21 -1.95
N LEU A 113 9.04 -11.38 -0.92
CA LEU A 113 9.06 -9.92 -1.05
C LEU A 113 10.47 -9.41 -1.40
N VAL A 114 11.53 -9.99 -0.80
CA VAL A 114 12.92 -9.69 -1.15
C VAL A 114 13.19 -10.03 -2.62
N ALA A 115 12.80 -11.23 -3.08
CA ALA A 115 12.97 -11.64 -4.47
C ALA A 115 12.22 -10.71 -5.44
N ALA A 116 10.98 -10.34 -5.13
CA ALA A 116 10.20 -9.37 -5.91
C ALA A 116 10.88 -7.99 -5.95
N SER A 117 11.49 -7.54 -4.83
CA SER A 117 12.23 -6.29 -4.78
C SER A 117 13.47 -6.32 -5.67
N PHE A 118 14.21 -7.44 -5.72
CA PHE A 118 15.33 -7.59 -6.64
C PHE A 118 14.91 -7.60 -8.11
N VAL A 119 13.75 -8.20 -8.43
CA VAL A 119 13.18 -8.10 -9.79
C VAL A 119 12.86 -6.64 -10.12
N ALA A 120 12.21 -5.89 -9.23
CA ALA A 120 11.96 -4.47 -9.43
C ALA A 120 13.25 -3.68 -9.71
N ILE A 121 14.31 -3.90 -8.90
CA ILE A 121 15.62 -3.26 -9.03
C ILE A 121 16.28 -3.60 -10.36
N ALA A 122 16.25 -4.87 -10.79
CA ALA A 122 16.81 -5.31 -12.07
C ALA A 122 16.17 -4.57 -13.27
N PHE A 123 14.92 -4.19 -13.15
CA PHE A 123 14.17 -3.40 -14.14
C PHE A 123 14.16 -1.90 -13.85
N LYS A 124 15.16 -1.38 -13.15
CA LYS A 124 15.36 0.06 -12.87
C LYS A 124 14.27 0.70 -12.00
N VAL A 125 13.58 -0.08 -11.16
CA VAL A 125 12.66 0.42 -10.13
C VAL A 125 13.41 0.45 -8.80
N PHE A 126 14.10 1.56 -8.51
CA PHE A 126 14.89 1.76 -7.30
C PHE A 126 14.97 3.24 -6.90
N ILE A 127 15.28 3.49 -5.62
CA ILE A 127 15.45 4.83 -5.06
C ILE A 127 16.87 5.31 -5.34
N GLU A 128 17.06 6.07 -6.42
CA GLU A 128 18.35 6.61 -6.85
C GLU A 128 18.67 7.95 -6.19
N ARG A 129 17.63 8.74 -5.91
CA ARG A 129 17.76 10.13 -5.44
C ARG A 129 16.74 10.43 -4.36
N PHE A 130 17.12 11.25 -3.41
CA PHE A 130 16.18 11.85 -2.47
C PHE A 130 16.59 13.31 -2.19
N ASN A 131 15.60 14.14 -1.83
CA ASN A 131 15.88 15.51 -1.45
C ASN A 131 16.30 15.56 0.01
N GLU A 132 17.47 16.11 0.27
CA GLU A 132 17.92 16.39 1.62
C GLU A 132 17.01 17.45 2.26
N PRO A 133 16.45 17.20 3.47
CA PRO A 133 15.47 18.11 4.06
C PRO A 133 16.03 19.50 4.41
N PHE A 134 17.35 19.61 4.72
CA PHE A 134 17.93 20.85 5.21
C PHE A 134 18.45 21.77 4.11
N THR A 135 19.00 21.20 3.03
CA THR A 135 19.59 21.96 1.91
C THR A 135 18.72 21.98 0.68
N ASP A 136 17.65 21.17 0.64
CA ASP A 136 16.79 20.90 -0.52
C ASP A 136 17.56 20.40 -1.76
N GLN A 137 18.82 19.96 -1.57
CA GLN A 137 19.64 19.41 -2.64
C GLN A 137 19.25 17.95 -2.91
N GLN A 138 19.34 17.54 -4.17
CA GLN A 138 19.17 16.15 -4.54
C GLN A 138 20.46 15.38 -4.24
N LEU A 139 20.40 14.48 -3.28
CA LEU A 139 21.46 13.52 -3.01
C LEU A 139 21.27 12.29 -3.90
N VAL A 140 22.32 11.91 -4.60
CA VAL A 140 22.39 10.66 -5.35
C VAL A 140 22.88 9.57 -4.39
N VAL A 141 22.18 8.45 -4.37
CA VAL A 141 22.49 7.33 -3.49
C VAL A 141 23.41 6.36 -4.21
N ASP A 142 24.54 6.02 -3.59
CA ASP A 142 25.44 5.00 -4.11
C ASP A 142 24.75 3.64 -4.20
N TRP A 143 25.14 2.83 -5.18
CA TRP A 143 24.49 1.56 -5.50
C TRP A 143 24.41 0.59 -4.29
N TYR A 144 25.43 0.57 -3.41
CA TYR A 144 25.47 -0.30 -2.23
C TYR A 144 24.47 0.11 -1.14
N LEU A 145 24.02 1.37 -1.12
CA LEU A 145 22.93 1.85 -0.27
C LEU A 145 21.57 1.83 -1.00
N MET A 146 21.56 2.09 -2.30
CA MET A 146 20.36 2.11 -3.13
C MET A 146 19.61 0.78 -3.07
N VAL A 147 20.33 -0.36 -3.17
CA VAL A 147 19.72 -1.69 -3.13
C VAL A 147 19.02 -1.94 -1.78
N PRO A 148 19.70 -1.87 -0.62
CA PRO A 148 19.05 -2.15 0.67
C PRO A 148 17.93 -1.15 0.99
N ILE A 149 18.08 0.14 0.67
CA ILE A 149 17.04 1.15 0.88
C ILE A 149 15.80 0.80 0.05
N THR A 150 15.96 0.41 -1.20
CA THR A 150 14.83 0.03 -2.08
C THR A 150 14.13 -1.24 -1.58
N VAL A 151 14.90 -2.26 -1.18
CA VAL A 151 14.33 -3.50 -0.63
C VAL A 151 13.54 -3.20 0.66
N VAL A 152 14.13 -2.45 1.59
CA VAL A 152 13.45 -2.06 2.84
C VAL A 152 12.20 -1.23 2.56
N TRP A 153 12.24 -0.33 1.58
CA TRP A 153 11.09 0.47 1.17
C TRP A 153 9.94 -0.40 0.66
N LEU A 154 10.20 -1.25 -0.33
CA LEU A 154 9.18 -2.09 -0.95
C LEU A 154 8.58 -3.10 0.04
N MET A 155 9.42 -3.75 0.83
CA MET A 155 8.99 -4.66 1.90
C MET A 155 8.23 -3.93 3.01
N GLY A 156 8.73 -2.77 3.43
CA GLY A 156 8.11 -1.94 4.45
C GLY A 156 6.71 -1.48 4.05
N MET A 157 6.55 -1.06 2.80
CA MET A 157 5.24 -0.68 2.24
C MET A 157 4.29 -1.88 2.16
N ALA A 158 4.75 -3.02 1.65
CA ALA A 158 3.96 -4.25 1.61
C ALA A 158 3.51 -4.68 3.01
N GLY A 159 4.44 -4.71 3.98
CA GLY A 159 4.15 -5.07 5.36
C GLY A 159 3.23 -4.08 6.06
N THR A 160 3.43 -2.78 5.86
CA THR A 160 2.58 -1.73 6.46
C THR A 160 1.12 -1.87 6.02
N VAL A 161 0.88 -2.05 4.71
CA VAL A 161 -0.48 -2.22 4.18
C VAL A 161 -1.09 -3.55 4.62
N ASN A 162 -0.31 -4.62 4.68
CA ASN A 162 -0.78 -5.91 5.21
C ASN A 162 -1.17 -5.84 6.69
N LEU A 163 -0.41 -5.11 7.50
CA LEU A 163 -0.75 -4.93 8.93
C LEU A 163 -1.94 -3.97 9.11
N LEU A 164 -2.16 -3.05 8.18
CA LEU A 164 -3.32 -2.16 8.15
C LEU A 164 -4.61 -2.90 7.73
N ASP A 165 -4.52 -4.06 7.06
CA ASP A 165 -5.67 -4.88 6.63
C ASP A 165 -6.31 -5.64 7.80
N GLY A 166 -6.60 -4.93 8.88
CA GLY A 166 -7.26 -5.45 10.07
C GLY A 166 -8.76 -5.14 10.17
N LEU A 167 -9.24 -4.16 9.41
CA LEU A 167 -10.63 -3.70 9.37
C LEU A 167 -11.12 -3.57 7.93
N ASP A 168 -12.41 -3.89 7.71
CA ASP A 168 -13.05 -3.86 6.39
C ASP A 168 -12.86 -2.53 5.67
N GLY A 169 -12.23 -2.54 4.51
CA GLY A 169 -11.98 -1.38 3.67
C GLY A 169 -10.81 -0.50 4.11
N LEU A 170 -10.22 -0.70 5.29
CA LEU A 170 -9.19 0.20 5.82
C LEU A 170 -7.97 0.29 4.89
N ALA A 171 -7.32 -0.83 4.63
CA ALA A 171 -6.12 -0.88 3.79
C ALA A 171 -6.42 -0.42 2.34
N THR A 172 -7.51 -0.93 1.76
CA THR A 172 -7.91 -0.59 0.38
C THR A 172 -8.15 0.91 0.21
N GLY A 173 -8.86 1.54 1.15
CA GLY A 173 -9.17 2.96 1.01
C GLY A 173 -7.97 3.87 1.29
N VAL A 174 -7.12 3.51 2.25
CA VAL A 174 -5.86 4.24 2.50
C VAL A 174 -4.95 4.18 1.27
N VAL A 175 -4.79 3.01 0.64
CA VAL A 175 -4.02 2.86 -0.61
C VAL A 175 -4.68 3.65 -1.74
N GLY A 176 -6.02 3.63 -1.86
CA GLY A 176 -6.76 4.40 -2.85
C GLY A 176 -6.51 5.91 -2.72
N ILE A 177 -6.63 6.46 -1.50
CA ILE A 177 -6.34 7.89 -1.24
C ILE A 177 -4.87 8.21 -1.53
N SER A 178 -3.95 7.35 -1.12
CA SER A 178 -2.51 7.52 -1.40
C SER A 178 -2.22 7.52 -2.90
N SER A 179 -2.88 6.64 -3.66
CA SER A 179 -2.80 6.58 -5.12
C SER A 179 -3.34 7.84 -5.79
N LEU A 180 -4.45 8.39 -5.28
CA LEU A 180 -4.98 9.68 -5.74
C LEU A 180 -4.00 10.82 -5.51
N VAL A 181 -3.37 10.88 -4.33
CA VAL A 181 -2.35 11.89 -4.00
C VAL A 181 -1.15 11.78 -4.94
N LEU A 182 -0.65 10.57 -5.19
CA LEU A 182 0.45 10.35 -6.14
C LEU A 182 0.05 10.74 -7.57
N PHE A 183 -1.15 10.38 -8.00
CA PHE A 183 -1.69 10.77 -9.30
C PHE A 183 -1.70 12.29 -9.49
N ILE A 184 -2.29 13.04 -8.55
CA ILE A 184 -2.34 14.51 -8.59
C ILE A 184 -0.93 15.10 -8.56
N HIS A 185 -0.03 14.53 -7.74
CA HIS A 185 1.34 14.99 -7.63
C HIS A 185 2.10 14.86 -8.97
N MET A 186 1.96 13.72 -9.65
CA MET A 186 2.58 13.48 -10.97
C MET A 186 2.00 14.39 -12.05
N LEU A 187 0.67 14.64 -12.04
CA LEU A 187 0.05 15.59 -12.95
C LEU A 187 0.65 17.01 -12.80
N ARG A 188 0.84 17.47 -11.54
CA ARG A 188 1.48 18.77 -11.26
C ARG A 188 2.91 18.85 -11.77
N LEU A 189 3.63 17.72 -11.81
CA LEU A 189 4.98 17.62 -12.35
C LEU A 189 5.01 17.34 -13.86
N GLN A 190 3.86 17.35 -14.53
CA GLN A 190 3.71 17.05 -15.95
C GLN A 190 4.20 15.65 -16.35
N GLN A 191 4.26 14.72 -15.40
CA GLN A 191 4.62 13.31 -15.61
C GLN A 191 3.37 12.50 -16.01
N TYR A 192 2.75 12.87 -17.12
CA TYR A 192 1.43 12.36 -17.51
C TYR A 192 1.40 10.85 -17.74
N THR A 193 2.41 10.26 -18.38
CA THR A 193 2.48 8.83 -18.68
C THR A 193 2.67 8.00 -17.39
N VAL A 194 3.55 8.46 -16.50
CA VAL A 194 3.82 7.82 -15.22
C VAL A 194 2.60 7.91 -14.29
N SER A 195 1.83 9.00 -14.37
CA SER A 195 0.61 9.18 -13.55
C SER A 195 -0.49 8.17 -13.83
N LEU A 196 -0.44 7.45 -14.97
CA LEU A 196 -1.39 6.39 -15.30
C LEU A 196 -1.29 5.19 -14.35
N LEU A 197 -0.11 4.93 -13.75
CA LEU A 197 0.08 3.84 -12.79
C LEU A 197 -0.70 4.04 -11.48
N PRO A 198 -0.53 5.17 -10.76
CA PRO A 198 -1.34 5.39 -9.55
C PRO A 198 -2.83 5.57 -9.88
N LEU A 199 -3.18 6.05 -11.07
CA LEU A 199 -4.58 6.11 -11.49
C LEU A 199 -5.20 4.72 -11.68
N ALA A 200 -4.46 3.76 -12.27
CA ALA A 200 -4.89 2.37 -12.37
C ALA A 200 -5.05 1.74 -10.97
N LEU A 201 -4.10 1.99 -10.06
CA LEU A 201 -4.17 1.49 -8.68
C LEU A 201 -5.37 2.09 -7.92
N LEU A 202 -5.66 3.38 -8.11
CA LEU A 202 -6.86 4.05 -7.59
C LEU A 202 -8.14 3.37 -8.12
N GLY A 203 -8.21 3.12 -9.42
CA GLY A 203 -9.33 2.42 -10.04
C GLY A 203 -9.56 1.03 -9.43
N CYS A 204 -8.48 0.25 -9.25
CA CYS A 204 -8.53 -1.04 -8.57
C CYS A 204 -9.08 -0.91 -7.14
N CYS A 205 -8.58 0.05 -6.36
CA CYS A 205 -9.02 0.26 -4.98
C CYS A 205 -10.51 0.65 -4.92
N ILE A 206 -10.97 1.57 -5.76
CA ILE A 206 -12.38 1.99 -5.81
C ILE A 206 -13.28 0.82 -6.20
N GLY A 207 -12.92 0.05 -7.23
CA GLY A 207 -13.67 -1.14 -7.63
C GLY A 207 -13.75 -2.19 -6.52
N PHE A 208 -12.66 -2.41 -5.78
CA PHE A 208 -12.62 -3.38 -4.70
C PHE A 208 -13.39 -2.94 -3.46
N LEU A 209 -13.37 -1.65 -3.12
CA LEU A 209 -14.12 -1.09 -1.98
C LEU A 209 -15.62 -1.37 -2.05
N VAL A 210 -16.20 -1.54 -3.22
CA VAL A 210 -17.62 -1.93 -3.39
C VAL A 210 -17.93 -3.25 -2.69
N PHE A 211 -16.95 -4.13 -2.57
CA PHE A 211 -17.10 -5.45 -1.93
C PHE A 211 -16.38 -5.55 -0.58
N ASN A 212 -15.38 -4.73 -0.34
CA ASN A 212 -14.51 -4.81 0.83
C ASN A 212 -14.87 -3.78 1.92
N PHE A 213 -15.62 -2.71 1.61
CA PHE A 213 -16.06 -1.76 2.64
C PHE A 213 -17.08 -2.39 3.59
N ASN A 214 -17.04 -1.98 4.86
CA ASN A 214 -17.86 -2.56 5.93
C ASN A 214 -19.38 -2.46 5.70
N PRO A 215 -20.13 -3.58 5.76
CA PRO A 215 -19.69 -4.96 6.01
C PRO A 215 -19.07 -5.63 4.76
N ALA A 216 -17.85 -6.16 4.90
CA ALA A 216 -17.13 -6.74 3.79
C ALA A 216 -17.76 -8.06 3.31
N ARG A 217 -17.74 -8.25 1.98
CA ARG A 217 -18.13 -9.51 1.30
C ARG A 217 -16.93 -10.36 0.92
N ILE A 218 -15.73 -9.75 0.90
CA ILE A 218 -14.44 -10.37 0.61
C ILE A 218 -13.33 -9.60 1.32
N PHE A 219 -12.32 -10.31 1.82
CA PHE A 219 -11.10 -9.75 2.38
C PHE A 219 -9.97 -9.74 1.34
N LEU A 220 -9.00 -8.82 1.50
CA LEU A 220 -7.84 -8.70 0.63
C LEU A 220 -6.99 -9.98 0.61
N GLY A 221 -6.79 -10.61 1.77
CA GLY A 221 -5.83 -11.71 1.91
C GLY A 221 -4.43 -11.27 1.50
N GLY A 222 -3.73 -12.11 0.73
CA GLY A 222 -2.42 -11.78 0.17
C GLY A 222 -2.41 -10.55 -0.74
N GLY A 223 -3.58 -10.09 -1.21
CA GLY A 223 -3.74 -8.84 -1.95
C GLY A 223 -3.32 -7.60 -1.17
N ALA A 224 -3.27 -7.66 0.16
CA ALA A 224 -2.79 -6.56 1.00
C ALA A 224 -1.28 -6.30 0.79
N HIS A 225 -0.46 -7.34 0.75
CA HIS A 225 0.96 -7.22 0.40
C HIS A 225 1.15 -6.63 -1.01
N MET A 226 0.34 -7.11 -1.97
CA MET A 226 0.38 -6.63 -3.35
C MET A 226 0.05 -5.13 -3.44
N LEU A 227 -0.99 -4.65 -2.77
CA LEU A 227 -1.37 -3.24 -2.78
C LEU A 227 -0.27 -2.35 -2.16
N GLY A 228 0.33 -2.78 -1.06
CA GLY A 228 1.42 -2.07 -0.41
C GLY A 228 2.68 -2.02 -1.28
N PHE A 229 3.08 -3.16 -1.86
CA PHE A 229 4.20 -3.24 -2.78
C PHE A 229 3.96 -2.37 -4.03
N ALA A 230 2.74 -2.42 -4.60
CA ALA A 230 2.35 -1.58 -5.74
C ALA A 230 2.52 -0.09 -5.43
N LEU A 231 2.00 0.36 -4.28
CA LEU A 231 2.11 1.75 -3.87
C LEU A 231 3.57 2.17 -3.67
N GLY A 232 4.40 1.28 -3.07
CA GLY A 232 5.83 1.48 -2.93
C GLY A 232 6.55 1.59 -4.28
N ALA A 233 6.31 0.68 -5.20
CA ALA A 233 6.92 0.66 -6.53
C ALA A 233 6.49 1.88 -7.38
N VAL A 234 5.20 2.21 -7.36
CA VAL A 234 4.66 3.39 -8.07
C VAL A 234 5.26 4.69 -7.53
N SER A 235 5.47 4.81 -6.21
CA SER A 235 6.11 5.99 -5.62
C SER A 235 7.57 6.17 -6.07
N ILE A 236 8.28 5.08 -6.33
CA ILE A 236 9.65 5.10 -6.87
C ILE A 236 9.64 5.55 -8.33
N VAL A 237 8.81 4.94 -9.19
CA VAL A 237 8.70 5.27 -10.61
C VAL A 237 8.29 6.73 -10.81
N ALA A 238 7.54 7.29 -9.88
CA ALA A 238 7.20 8.71 -9.80
C ALA A 238 8.38 9.66 -9.55
N GLY A 239 9.62 9.20 -9.64
CA GLY A 239 10.81 9.98 -9.34
C GLY A 239 11.06 10.11 -7.85
N ALA A 240 11.01 8.98 -7.14
CA ALA A 240 11.28 8.85 -5.71
C ALA A 240 10.43 9.79 -4.84
N LYS A 241 9.13 9.90 -5.13
CA LYS A 241 8.18 10.64 -4.28
C LYS A 241 7.93 9.90 -2.95
N VAL A 242 8.99 9.24 -2.48
CA VAL A 242 9.07 8.51 -1.20
C VAL A 242 8.61 9.39 -0.06
N ALA A 243 9.08 10.64 0.02
CA ALA A 243 8.67 11.59 1.06
C ALA A 243 7.16 11.88 1.06
N SER A 244 6.53 11.98 -0.13
CA SER A 244 5.08 12.17 -0.22
C SER A 244 4.31 10.91 0.17
N ALA A 245 4.77 9.73 -0.26
CA ALA A 245 4.19 8.45 0.15
C ALA A 245 4.37 8.19 1.65
N LEU A 246 5.56 8.52 2.21
CA LEU A 246 5.80 8.49 3.66
C LEU A 246 4.80 9.35 4.41
N LEU A 247 4.60 10.60 3.97
CA LEU A 247 3.71 11.52 4.67
C LEU A 247 2.27 11.00 4.68
N VAL A 248 1.79 10.49 3.55
CA VAL A 248 0.42 9.95 3.42
C VAL A 248 0.19 8.72 4.29
N LEU A 249 1.18 7.84 4.40
CA LEU A 249 1.12 6.61 5.20
C LEU A 249 1.78 6.73 6.57
N TRP A 250 2.12 7.96 7.01
CA TRP A 250 2.95 8.14 8.20
C TRP A 250 2.36 7.53 9.46
N VAL A 251 1.05 7.71 9.69
CA VAL A 251 0.37 7.13 10.86
C VAL A 251 0.43 5.59 10.85
N PRO A 252 0.08 4.88 9.77
CA PRO A 252 0.29 3.43 9.68
C PRO A 252 1.74 3.00 9.87
N ILE A 253 2.69 3.71 9.27
CA ILE A 253 4.13 3.37 9.38
C ILE A 253 4.61 3.50 10.83
N ILE A 254 4.28 4.59 11.53
CA ILE A 254 4.64 4.77 12.94
C ILE A 254 3.96 3.72 13.83
N ASP A 255 2.70 3.39 13.57
CA ASP A 255 2.01 2.34 14.32
C ASP A 255 2.71 0.98 14.17
N VAL A 256 3.13 0.62 12.94
CA VAL A 256 3.90 -0.61 12.68
C VAL A 256 5.26 -0.56 13.37
N ALA A 257 6.01 0.54 13.25
CA ALA A 257 7.31 0.71 13.88
C ALA A 257 7.20 0.59 15.42
N TRP A 258 6.15 1.19 16.01
CA TRP A 258 5.87 1.08 17.44
C TRP A 258 5.60 -0.36 17.88
N GLN A 259 4.82 -1.13 17.10
CA GLN A 259 4.53 -2.53 17.43
C GLN A 259 5.79 -3.40 17.32
N ILE A 260 6.63 -3.19 16.30
CA ILE A 260 7.91 -3.88 16.17
C ILE A 260 8.81 -3.59 17.37
N TYR A 261 8.97 -2.30 17.73
CA TYR A 261 9.76 -1.89 18.90
C TYR A 261 9.26 -2.52 20.20
N ARG A 262 7.94 -2.46 20.44
CA ARG A 262 7.30 -3.03 21.64
C ARG A 262 7.52 -4.53 21.75
N ARG A 263 7.35 -5.27 20.64
CA ARG A 263 7.56 -6.73 20.62
C ARG A 263 9.01 -7.08 20.86
N TRP A 264 9.93 -6.40 20.19
CA TRP A 264 11.36 -6.58 20.39
C TRP A 264 11.77 -6.35 21.85
N ARG A 265 11.32 -5.27 22.46
CA ARG A 265 11.58 -4.96 23.87
C ARG A 265 10.97 -5.99 24.84
N SER A 266 9.90 -6.66 24.45
CA SER A 266 9.24 -7.71 25.25
C SER A 266 9.76 -9.13 24.97
N GLY A 267 10.84 -9.29 24.18
CA GLY A 267 11.39 -10.59 23.80
C GLY A 267 10.50 -11.41 22.86
N LYS A 268 9.49 -10.78 22.23
CA LYS A 268 8.58 -11.44 21.29
C LYS A 268 9.05 -11.24 19.85
N SER A 269 8.72 -12.21 18.96
CA SER A 269 9.01 -12.08 17.54
C SER A 269 8.33 -10.83 16.95
N PRO A 270 9.05 -9.96 16.22
CA PRO A 270 8.46 -8.83 15.50
C PRO A 270 7.38 -9.24 14.50
N ALA A 271 7.47 -10.43 13.92
CA ALA A 271 6.52 -10.98 12.94
C ALA A 271 5.22 -11.54 13.55
N MET A 272 5.12 -11.64 14.88
CA MET A 272 3.94 -12.17 15.55
C MET A 272 2.77 -11.18 15.43
N GLY A 273 1.65 -11.63 14.84
CA GLY A 273 0.44 -10.81 14.76
C GLY A 273 -0.24 -10.66 16.12
N ASP A 274 -0.61 -9.44 16.50
CA ASP A 274 -1.41 -9.15 17.70
C ASP A 274 -2.44 -8.04 17.44
N ARG A 275 -3.27 -7.72 18.44
CA ARG A 275 -4.24 -6.63 18.41
C ARG A 275 -3.67 -5.30 18.95
N GLY A 276 -2.36 -5.14 18.99
CA GLY A 276 -1.69 -3.96 19.54
C GLY A 276 -1.77 -2.72 18.64
N HIS A 277 -2.15 -2.87 17.36
CA HIS A 277 -2.26 -1.76 16.40
C HIS A 277 -3.35 -0.76 16.79
N LEU A 278 -3.15 0.51 16.44
CA LEU A 278 -4.03 1.62 16.83
C LEU A 278 -5.49 1.37 16.42
N HIS A 279 -5.73 0.87 15.22
CA HIS A 279 -7.09 0.59 14.75
C HIS A 279 -7.82 -0.49 15.57
N PHE A 280 -7.12 -1.54 16.04
CA PHE A 280 -7.71 -2.53 16.93
C PHE A 280 -7.94 -1.99 18.33
N ARG A 281 -7.04 -1.14 18.84
CA ARG A 281 -7.24 -0.48 20.16
C ARG A 281 -8.47 0.42 20.14
N LEU A 282 -8.68 1.21 19.09
CA LEU A 282 -9.88 2.02 18.93
C LEU A 282 -11.15 1.15 18.89
N GLN A 283 -11.09 0.00 18.20
CA GLN A 283 -12.20 -0.96 18.19
C GLN A 283 -12.46 -1.57 19.57
N ASP A 284 -11.41 -1.92 20.32
CA ASP A 284 -11.54 -2.48 21.68
C ASP A 284 -12.04 -1.43 22.69
N MET A 285 -11.85 -0.13 22.42
CA MET A 285 -12.48 0.99 23.13
C MET A 285 -13.96 1.22 22.75
N GLY A 286 -14.55 0.36 21.91
CA GLY A 286 -15.95 0.43 21.52
C GLY A 286 -16.27 1.30 20.30
N TRP A 287 -15.25 1.79 19.57
CA TRP A 287 -15.51 2.58 18.36
C TRP A 287 -16.05 1.69 17.24
N PRO A 288 -17.14 2.10 16.55
CA PRO A 288 -17.63 1.39 15.39
C PRO A 288 -16.58 1.34 14.27
N GLN A 289 -16.43 0.19 13.62
CA GLN A 289 -15.44 -0.03 12.58
C GLN A 289 -15.47 1.05 11.48
N ARG A 290 -16.66 1.44 11.01
CA ARG A 290 -16.82 2.50 10.00
C ARG A 290 -16.23 3.84 10.43
N ARG A 291 -16.40 4.22 11.71
CA ARG A 291 -15.82 5.49 12.22
C ARG A 291 -14.30 5.44 12.24
N ILE A 292 -13.72 4.31 12.62
CA ILE A 292 -12.27 4.12 12.61
C ILE A 292 -11.73 4.24 11.19
N VAL A 293 -12.36 3.54 10.23
CA VAL A 293 -11.96 3.56 8.82
C VAL A 293 -12.04 4.98 8.24
N LEU A 294 -13.15 5.69 8.47
CA LEU A 294 -13.33 7.07 8.00
C LEU A 294 -12.35 8.04 8.66
N LEU A 295 -11.99 7.84 9.94
CA LEU A 295 -10.94 8.62 10.60
C LEU A 295 -9.60 8.45 9.90
N TYR A 296 -9.20 7.20 9.59
CA TYR A 296 -7.98 6.95 8.84
C TYR A 296 -8.01 7.57 7.44
N TYR A 297 -9.14 7.49 6.74
CA TYR A 297 -9.31 8.15 5.44
C TYR A 297 -9.15 9.66 5.55
N GLY A 298 -9.76 10.29 6.56
CA GLY A 298 -9.62 11.72 6.82
C GLY A 298 -8.18 12.13 7.12
N ILE A 299 -7.49 11.38 7.98
CA ILE A 299 -6.07 11.62 8.29
C ILE A 299 -5.21 11.44 7.03
N THR A 300 -5.41 10.36 6.28
CA THR A 300 -4.66 10.08 5.04
C THR A 300 -4.88 11.17 4.00
N ALA A 301 -6.11 11.63 3.81
CA ALA A 301 -6.45 12.72 2.89
C ALA A 301 -5.85 14.06 3.34
N LEU A 302 -5.88 14.37 4.65
CA LEU A 302 -5.26 15.57 5.22
C LEU A 302 -3.75 15.57 4.98
N LEU A 303 -3.07 14.49 5.33
CA LEU A 303 -1.62 14.34 5.14
C LEU A 303 -1.24 14.36 3.66
N GLY A 304 -2.08 13.75 2.81
CA GLY A 304 -1.93 13.82 1.35
C GLY A 304 -2.09 15.24 0.82
N SER A 305 -3.05 16.01 1.32
CA SER A 305 -3.22 17.41 0.96
C SER A 305 -2.01 18.25 1.38
N ILE A 306 -1.48 18.03 2.57
CA ILE A 306 -0.24 18.66 3.05
C ILE A 306 0.93 18.28 2.13
N ALA A 307 1.06 17.00 1.75
CA ALA A 307 2.11 16.55 0.84
C ALA A 307 2.07 17.23 -0.53
N LEU A 308 0.86 17.57 -1.00
CA LEU A 308 0.64 18.28 -2.26
C LEU A 308 0.86 19.80 -2.15
N LEU A 309 0.49 20.42 -1.04
CA LEU A 309 0.51 21.87 -0.86
C LEU A 309 1.87 22.39 -0.38
N VAL A 310 2.56 21.61 0.45
CA VAL A 310 3.87 21.99 0.99
C VAL A 310 4.96 21.64 -0.01
N SER A 311 5.73 22.63 -0.46
CA SER A 311 6.85 22.42 -1.39
C SER A 311 8.17 22.16 -0.65
N SER A 312 8.41 22.82 0.49
CA SER A 312 9.65 22.73 1.26
C SER A 312 9.89 21.34 1.84
N ALA A 313 11.05 20.76 1.56
CA ALA A 313 11.47 19.47 2.11
C ALA A 313 11.63 19.53 3.63
N LEU A 314 12.20 20.63 4.15
CA LEU A 314 12.37 20.89 5.60
C LEU A 314 11.02 20.92 6.32
N LEU A 315 10.03 21.62 5.76
CA LEU A 315 8.70 21.71 6.37
C LEU A 315 8.00 20.35 6.36
N LYS A 316 8.08 19.57 5.26
CA LYS A 316 7.57 18.19 5.23
C LYS A 316 8.22 17.33 6.30
N PHE A 317 9.55 17.42 6.45
CA PHE A 317 10.29 16.69 7.46
C PHE A 317 9.86 17.11 8.88
N GLY A 318 9.73 18.40 9.15
CA GLY A 318 9.23 18.89 10.44
C GLY A 318 7.83 18.37 10.78
N ILE A 319 6.92 18.35 9.78
CA ILE A 319 5.57 17.80 9.94
C ILE A 319 5.62 16.29 10.25
N LEU A 320 6.47 15.51 9.54
CA LEU A 320 6.67 14.10 9.82
C LEU A 320 7.13 13.87 11.27
N VAL A 321 8.14 14.65 11.73
CA VAL A 321 8.64 14.52 13.10
C VAL A 321 7.56 14.84 14.13
N VAL A 322 6.84 15.95 13.99
CA VAL A 322 5.81 16.37 14.94
C VAL A 322 4.68 15.34 15.00
N ILE A 323 4.15 14.89 13.85
CA ILE A 323 3.09 13.89 13.81
C ILE A 323 3.58 12.55 14.36
N GLY A 324 4.82 12.15 14.02
CA GLY A 324 5.43 10.94 14.57
C GLY A 324 5.51 10.96 16.09
N LEU A 325 5.95 12.07 16.69
CA LEU A 325 6.00 12.23 18.14
C LEU A 325 4.61 12.19 18.79
N VAL A 326 3.62 12.84 18.19
CA VAL A 326 2.24 12.83 18.67
C VAL A 326 1.64 11.41 18.62
N VAL A 327 1.82 10.70 17.52
CA VAL A 327 1.32 9.32 17.36
C VAL A 327 2.04 8.38 18.33
N MET A 328 3.35 8.50 18.49
CA MET A 328 4.10 7.68 19.46
C MET A 328 3.67 7.96 20.90
N ALA A 329 3.47 9.22 21.28
CA ALA A 329 2.97 9.60 22.61
C ALA A 329 1.57 9.00 22.86
N LEU A 330 0.67 9.07 21.86
CA LEU A 330 -0.66 8.48 21.93
C LEU A 330 -0.59 6.95 22.10
N LEU A 331 0.24 6.27 21.31
CA LEU A 331 0.44 4.83 21.39
C LEU A 331 1.03 4.40 22.74
N ALA A 332 1.99 5.15 23.28
CA ALA A 332 2.56 4.92 24.60
C ALA A 332 1.49 5.06 25.70
N PHE A 333 0.72 6.14 25.67
CA PHE A 333 -0.37 6.39 26.61
C PHE A 333 -1.44 5.26 26.58
N LEU A 334 -1.89 4.87 25.37
CA LEU A 334 -2.84 3.77 25.21
C LEU A 334 -2.28 2.42 25.65
N THR A 335 -0.96 2.22 25.57
CA THR A 335 -0.30 1.00 26.03
C THR A 335 -0.30 0.91 27.55
N GLN A 336 0.00 2.01 28.23
CA GLN A 336 -0.01 2.05 29.71
C GLN A 336 -1.42 1.79 30.27
N ARG A 337 -2.44 2.42 29.66
CA ARG A 337 -3.84 2.27 30.11
C ARG A 337 -4.42 0.87 29.89
N SER A 338 -3.86 0.07 28.99
CA SER A 338 -4.30 -1.32 28.78
C SER A 338 -3.63 -2.32 29.72
N GLN A 339 -2.68 -1.89 30.55
CA GLN A 339 -1.96 -2.70 31.53
C GLN A 339 -2.43 -2.41 32.99
N SER A 340 -3.11 -1.28 33.19
CA SER A 340 -3.83 -0.94 34.43
C SER A 340 -5.27 -1.43 34.37
#